data_cfe4287847caff48636d0170651c3d58
#
_entry.id   cfe4287847caff48636d0170651c3d58
#
_cell.length_a   1.000
_cell.length_b   1.000
_cell.length_c   1.000
_cell.angle_alpha   90.00
_cell.angle_beta   90.00
_cell.angle_gamma   90.00
#
_symmetry.space_group_name_H-M   'P 1'
#
loop_
_entity.id
_entity.type
_entity.pdbx_description
1 polymer ?
#
loop_
_entity_poly.entity_id
_entity_poly.type
_entity_poly.pdbx_seq_one_letter_code
_entity_poly.pdbx_strand_id
1 'polypeptide(L)'
;MHGTDVTCRSGGVIVTVRGGARPRAVPVLARYHDRLLAAARFAGTGLVCGGTDPGRRNITTPLIRSLAGGDGLPRLDTSRLRATWLADVADLLGLATFMHAAGITCSQRLGDLLAGLEPAAEQDAVRLLGAARP
;
A
#
# COMPACT_ATOMS: atom_id res chain seq x y z
N MET A 1 -13.20 -0.26 -0.23
CA MET A 1 -12.68 -1.38 -1.07
C MET A 1 -13.68 -2.52 -0.96
N HIS A 2 -14.21 -2.95 -2.10
CA HIS A 2 -15.11 -4.10 -2.19
C HIS A 2 -14.32 -5.39 -2.46
N GLY A 3 -14.90 -6.55 -2.21
CA GLY A 3 -14.25 -7.82 -2.54
C GLY A 3 -13.94 -7.96 -4.03
N THR A 4 -14.78 -7.40 -4.89
CA THR A 4 -14.58 -7.35 -6.34
C THR A 4 -13.43 -6.45 -6.81
N ASP A 5 -12.89 -5.61 -5.95
CA ASP A 5 -11.73 -4.77 -6.26
C ASP A 5 -10.40 -5.54 -6.08
N VAL A 6 -10.46 -6.74 -5.49
CA VAL A 6 -9.29 -7.61 -5.26
C VAL A 6 -9.25 -8.67 -6.36
N THR A 7 -8.18 -8.69 -7.13
CA THR A 7 -8.03 -9.63 -8.27
C THR A 7 -6.64 -10.28 -8.24
N CYS A 8 -6.58 -11.51 -8.77
CA CYS A 8 -5.34 -12.23 -8.99
C CYS A 8 -4.88 -12.01 -10.43
N ARG A 9 -3.65 -11.55 -10.66
CA ARG A 9 -3.07 -11.36 -12.00
C ARG A 9 -1.59 -11.72 -11.98
N SER A 10 -1.13 -12.42 -13.01
CA SER A 10 0.29 -12.73 -13.22
C SER A 10 0.99 -13.31 -11.98
N GLY A 11 0.28 -14.15 -11.22
CA GLY A 11 0.83 -14.76 -10.00
C GLY A 11 0.85 -13.88 -8.75
N GLY A 12 0.29 -12.67 -8.82
CA GLY A 12 0.17 -11.75 -7.68
C GLY A 12 -1.26 -11.28 -7.42
N VAL A 13 -1.47 -10.63 -6.29
CA VAL A 13 -2.74 -10.02 -5.91
C VAL A 13 -2.67 -8.51 -6.09
N ILE A 14 -3.69 -7.96 -6.71
CA ILE A 14 -3.83 -6.53 -7.00
C ILE A 14 -5.14 -6.02 -6.40
N VAL A 15 -5.07 -4.86 -5.79
CA VAL A 15 -6.24 -4.09 -5.34
C VAL A 15 -6.49 -2.94 -6.30
N THR A 16 -7.67 -2.87 -6.88
CA THR A 16 -8.10 -1.73 -7.70
C THR A 16 -8.65 -0.63 -6.81
N VAL A 17 -7.97 0.50 -6.75
CA VAL A 17 -8.44 1.70 -6.04
C VAL A 17 -9.20 2.58 -7.03
N ARG A 18 -10.52 2.65 -6.88
CA ARG A 18 -11.43 3.41 -7.77
C ARG A 18 -11.59 4.87 -7.38
N GLY A 19 -11.33 5.19 -6.11
CA GLY A 19 -11.45 6.56 -5.59
C GLY A 19 -10.21 7.40 -5.83
N GLY A 20 -10.39 8.74 -5.81
CA GLY A 20 -9.31 9.70 -6.06
C GLY A 20 -9.28 10.20 -7.50
N ALA A 21 -8.26 11.00 -7.83
CA ALA A 21 -8.14 11.64 -9.14
C ALA A 21 -7.96 10.63 -10.30
N ARG A 22 -7.41 9.45 -10.02
CA ARG A 22 -7.20 8.39 -11.03
C ARG A 22 -7.38 7.01 -10.40
N PRO A 23 -8.17 6.13 -11.03
CA PRO A 23 -8.17 4.70 -10.69
C PRO A 23 -6.76 4.14 -10.84
N ARG A 24 -6.34 3.27 -9.91
CA ARG A 24 -5.01 2.66 -9.96
C ARG A 24 -5.01 1.24 -9.41
N ALA A 25 -4.07 0.47 -9.90
CA ALA A 25 -3.79 -0.87 -9.41
C ALA A 25 -2.69 -0.79 -8.35
N VAL A 26 -2.94 -1.36 -7.18
CA VAL A 26 -2.00 -1.42 -6.06
C VAL A 26 -1.61 -2.88 -5.85
N PRO A 27 -0.34 -3.25 -6.11
CA PRO A 27 0.13 -4.60 -5.85
C PRO A 27 0.20 -4.85 -4.35
N VAL A 28 -0.08 -6.08 -3.96
CA VAL A 28 -0.10 -6.52 -2.56
C VAL A 28 1.14 -7.39 -2.30
N LEU A 29 1.77 -7.19 -1.15
CA LEU A 29 2.89 -8.04 -0.73
C LEU A 29 2.44 -9.48 -0.55
N ALA A 30 3.24 -10.44 -1.03
CA ALA A 30 2.90 -11.87 -1.07
C ALA A 30 2.44 -12.43 0.28
N ARG A 31 3.03 -11.99 1.38
CA ARG A 31 2.67 -12.39 2.75
C ARG A 31 1.21 -12.11 3.14
N TYR A 32 0.50 -11.28 2.38
CA TYR A 32 -0.91 -10.92 2.64
C TYR A 32 -1.89 -11.49 1.62
N HIS A 33 -1.42 -12.18 0.56
CA HIS A 33 -2.26 -12.65 -0.54
C HIS A 33 -3.42 -13.51 -0.05
N ASP A 34 -3.13 -14.60 0.67
CA ASP A 34 -4.15 -15.57 1.08
C ASP A 34 -5.22 -14.95 1.97
N ARG A 35 -4.78 -14.14 2.95
CA ARG A 35 -5.69 -13.46 3.87
C ARG A 35 -6.59 -12.46 3.15
N LEU A 36 -6.03 -11.69 2.23
CA LEU A 36 -6.78 -10.70 1.47
C LEU A 36 -7.76 -11.36 0.50
N LEU A 37 -7.36 -12.44 -0.19
CA LEU A 37 -8.22 -13.18 -1.08
C LEU A 37 -9.37 -13.87 -0.31
N ALA A 38 -9.09 -14.44 0.85
CA ALA A 38 -10.14 -15.01 1.71
C ALA A 38 -11.14 -13.94 2.15
N ALA A 39 -10.66 -12.80 2.63
CA ALA A 39 -11.51 -11.68 3.03
C ALA A 39 -12.32 -11.11 1.85
N ALA A 40 -11.72 -11.02 0.66
CA ALA A 40 -12.40 -10.56 -0.55
C ALA A 40 -13.51 -11.51 -1.01
N ARG A 41 -13.26 -12.83 -0.96
CA ARG A 41 -14.30 -13.85 -1.26
C ARG A 41 -15.46 -13.79 -0.27
N PHE A 42 -15.16 -13.66 1.02
CA PHE A 42 -16.17 -13.51 2.06
C PHE A 42 -17.02 -12.24 1.87
N ALA A 43 -16.40 -11.13 1.50
CA ALA A 43 -17.08 -9.85 1.27
C ALA A 43 -17.90 -9.83 -0.03
N GLY A 44 -17.49 -10.57 -1.07
CA GLY A 44 -18.16 -10.57 -2.38
C GLY A 44 -18.28 -9.15 -2.96
N THR A 45 -19.49 -8.68 -3.16
CA THR A 45 -19.79 -7.31 -3.59
C THR A 45 -19.76 -6.29 -2.43
N GLY A 46 -19.71 -6.78 -1.19
CA GLY A 46 -19.64 -5.95 0.02
C GLY A 46 -18.23 -5.38 0.27
N LEU A 47 -18.10 -4.67 1.39
CA LEU A 47 -16.84 -4.09 1.84
C LEU A 47 -15.95 -5.16 2.49
N VAL A 48 -14.69 -5.21 2.09
CA VAL A 48 -13.66 -6.07 2.73
C VAL A 48 -13.37 -5.61 4.16
N CYS A 49 -13.38 -4.30 4.39
CA CYS A 49 -13.18 -3.69 5.70
C CYS A 49 -14.20 -2.58 5.92
N GLY A 50 -14.62 -2.37 7.17
CA GLY A 50 -15.41 -1.20 7.54
C GLY A 50 -16.91 -1.41 7.67
N GLY A 51 -17.38 -2.66 7.70
CA GLY A 51 -18.77 -3.01 7.94
C GLY A 51 -19.61 -3.09 6.66
N THR A 52 -20.93 -3.16 6.82
CA THR A 52 -21.89 -3.43 5.75
C THR A 52 -22.47 -2.21 5.05
N ASP A 53 -22.26 -1.01 5.61
CA ASP A 53 -22.79 0.24 5.05
C ASP A 53 -21.76 0.93 4.15
N PRO A 54 -21.88 0.87 2.80
CA PRO A 54 -20.96 1.50 1.87
C PRO A 54 -21.07 3.03 1.86
N GLY A 55 -22.17 3.60 2.35
CA GLY A 55 -22.40 5.06 2.45
C GLY A 55 -21.73 5.72 3.65
N ARG A 56 -21.16 4.93 4.57
CA ARG A 56 -20.55 5.45 5.78
C ARG A 56 -19.27 6.25 5.47
N ARG A 57 -19.28 7.54 5.83
CA ARG A 57 -18.15 8.46 5.55
C ARG A 57 -16.86 8.12 6.30
N ASN A 58 -16.95 7.51 7.48
CA ASN A 58 -15.79 7.21 8.32
C ASN A 58 -15.72 5.72 8.65
N ILE A 59 -15.22 4.95 7.68
CA ILE A 59 -15.08 3.49 7.80
C ILE A 59 -13.85 3.11 8.63
N THR A 60 -12.77 3.87 8.52
CA THR A 60 -11.46 3.48 9.03
C THR A 60 -11.26 3.77 10.51
N THR A 61 -11.79 4.86 11.04
CA THR A 61 -11.59 5.23 12.45
C THR A 61 -12.13 4.19 13.45
N PRO A 62 -13.36 3.67 13.31
CA PRO A 62 -13.85 2.62 14.21
C PRO A 62 -13.03 1.32 14.09
N LEU A 63 -12.64 0.94 12.87
CA LEU A 63 -11.83 -0.24 12.65
C LEU A 63 -10.46 -0.11 13.35
N ILE A 64 -9.78 1.01 13.16
CA ILE A 64 -8.47 1.26 13.77
C ILE A 64 -8.57 1.29 15.29
N ARG A 65 -9.63 1.89 15.85
CA ARG A 65 -9.86 1.89 17.31
C ARG A 65 -10.05 0.47 17.86
N SER A 66 -10.70 -0.42 17.12
CA SER A 66 -10.88 -1.81 17.52
C SER A 66 -9.59 -2.64 17.41
N LEU A 67 -8.63 -2.20 16.59
CA LEU A 67 -7.32 -2.82 16.42
C LEU A 67 -6.24 -2.19 17.30
N ALA A 68 -6.61 -1.29 18.23
CA ALA A 68 -5.67 -0.64 19.13
C ALA A 68 -4.82 -1.68 19.85
N GLY A 69 -3.51 -1.62 19.62
CA GLY A 69 -2.54 -2.57 20.15
C GLY A 69 -2.47 -2.54 21.68
N GLY A 70 -1.85 -3.57 22.22
CA GLY A 70 -1.62 -3.67 23.67
C GLY A 70 -0.71 -2.56 24.22
N ASP A 71 -0.56 -2.55 25.52
CA ASP A 71 0.25 -1.58 26.26
C ASP A 71 1.68 -1.48 25.70
N GLY A 72 2.13 -0.25 25.50
CA GLY A 72 3.49 0.03 25.00
C GLY A 72 3.65 0.08 23.48
N LEU A 73 2.63 -0.25 22.69
CA LEU A 73 2.71 -0.12 21.23
C LEU A 73 2.29 1.29 20.77
N PRO A 74 2.92 1.82 19.69
CA PRO A 74 2.53 3.09 19.12
C PRO A 74 1.08 3.05 18.64
N ARG A 75 0.37 4.17 18.83
CA ARG A 75 -1.02 4.29 18.34
C ARG A 75 -1.09 4.02 16.85
N LEU A 76 -1.97 3.09 16.47
CA LEU A 76 -2.23 2.77 15.08
C LEU A 76 -3.07 3.87 14.44
N ASP A 77 -2.67 4.37 13.28
CA ASP A 77 -3.46 5.25 12.41
C ASP A 77 -3.20 4.98 10.93
N THR A 78 -4.08 5.48 10.06
CA THR A 78 -4.00 5.26 8.62
C THR A 78 -2.78 5.88 7.98
N SER A 79 -2.32 7.02 8.48
CA SER A 79 -1.15 7.71 7.94
C SER A 79 0.12 6.92 8.22
N ARG A 80 0.26 6.38 9.43
CA ARG A 80 1.38 5.50 9.78
C ARG A 80 1.38 4.20 8.99
N LEU A 81 0.21 3.54 8.87
CA LEU A 81 0.09 2.34 8.03
C LEU A 81 0.47 2.62 6.58
N ARG A 82 0.03 3.77 6.05
CA ARG A 82 0.41 4.20 4.71
C ARG A 82 1.91 4.46 4.61
N ALA A 83 2.50 5.18 5.56
CA ALA A 83 3.93 5.48 5.55
C ALA A 83 4.77 4.20 5.60
N THR A 84 4.41 3.24 6.46
CA THR A 84 5.07 1.93 6.54
C THR A 84 4.98 1.19 5.20
N TRP A 85 3.78 1.11 4.60
CA TRP A 85 3.63 0.47 3.30
C TRP A 85 4.47 1.16 2.21
N LEU A 86 4.51 2.49 2.19
CA LEU A 86 5.30 3.25 1.23
C LEU A 86 6.80 2.95 1.38
N ALA A 87 7.30 2.90 2.63
CA ALA A 87 8.69 2.54 2.89
C ALA A 87 9.01 1.10 2.45
N ASP A 88 8.15 0.13 2.84
CA ASP A 88 8.34 -1.29 2.50
C ASP A 88 8.37 -1.58 0.99
N VAL A 89 7.69 -0.78 0.18
CA VAL A 89 7.53 -1.07 -1.25
C VAL A 89 8.32 -0.14 -2.17
N ALA A 90 8.87 0.96 -1.65
CA ALA A 90 9.62 1.92 -2.46
C ALA A 90 10.80 1.26 -3.18
N ASP A 91 11.58 0.45 -2.47
CA ASP A 91 12.75 -0.23 -3.01
C ASP A 91 12.39 -1.38 -3.95
N LEU A 92 11.20 -1.96 -3.78
CA LEU A 92 10.79 -3.17 -4.52
C LEU A 92 10.19 -2.86 -5.89
N LEU A 93 9.48 -1.73 -6.02
CA LEU A 93 8.67 -1.44 -7.21
C LEU A 93 9.39 -0.62 -8.28
N GLY A 94 10.49 -0.01 -7.96
CA GLY A 94 11.09 1.04 -8.79
C GLY A 94 10.22 2.30 -8.83
N LEU A 95 10.84 3.45 -9.10
CA LEU A 95 10.26 4.78 -8.90
C LEU A 95 8.91 4.99 -9.62
N ALA A 96 8.83 4.66 -10.90
CA ALA A 96 7.62 4.90 -11.68
C ALA A 96 6.42 4.06 -11.21
N THR A 97 6.65 2.76 -10.97
CA THR A 97 5.61 1.84 -10.48
C THR A 97 5.18 2.21 -9.07
N PHE A 98 6.14 2.56 -8.22
CA PHE A 98 5.89 3.02 -6.86
C PHE A 98 5.02 4.28 -6.84
N MET A 99 5.35 5.32 -7.62
CA MET A 99 4.56 6.55 -7.71
C MET A 99 3.13 6.25 -8.19
N HIS A 100 2.97 5.40 -9.20
CA HIS A 100 1.66 5.01 -9.69
C HIS A 100 0.83 4.29 -8.60
N ALA A 101 1.38 3.26 -7.96
CA ALA A 101 0.71 2.49 -6.91
C ALA A 101 0.38 3.35 -5.68
N ALA A 102 1.29 4.23 -5.29
CA ALA A 102 1.10 5.16 -4.17
C ALA A 102 0.11 6.29 -4.48
N GLY A 103 -0.17 6.56 -5.76
CA GLY A 103 -0.98 7.70 -6.20
C GLY A 103 -0.28 9.04 -5.97
N ILE A 104 1.05 9.05 -6.09
CA ILE A 104 1.87 10.26 -5.95
C ILE A 104 1.97 10.93 -7.31
N THR A 105 1.51 12.17 -7.40
CA THR A 105 1.48 12.93 -8.67
C THR A 105 2.40 14.15 -8.65
N CYS A 106 2.97 14.51 -7.51
CA CYS A 106 3.86 15.65 -7.41
C CYS A 106 5.20 15.29 -6.76
N SER A 107 6.26 15.99 -7.19
CA SER A 107 7.63 15.79 -6.72
C SER A 107 7.85 16.16 -5.24
N GLN A 108 7.08 17.10 -4.70
CA GLN A 108 7.23 17.55 -3.32
C GLN A 108 6.89 16.43 -2.31
N ARG A 109 5.79 15.71 -2.53
CA ARG A 109 5.44 14.54 -1.69
C ARG A 109 6.43 13.38 -1.83
N LEU A 110 7.08 13.27 -2.98
CA LEU A 110 8.14 12.29 -3.19
C LEU A 110 9.39 12.68 -2.41
N GLY A 111 9.75 13.97 -2.39
CA GLY A 111 10.87 14.50 -1.60
C GLY A 111 10.71 14.24 -0.11
N ASP A 112 9.53 14.51 0.44
CA ASP A 112 9.21 14.26 1.85
C ASP A 112 9.34 12.77 2.21
N LEU A 113 8.99 11.89 1.28
CA LEU A 113 9.10 10.44 1.44
C LEU A 113 10.55 9.95 1.35
N LEU A 114 11.30 10.46 0.38
CA LEU A 114 12.71 10.10 0.18
C LEU A 114 13.60 10.60 1.33
N ALA A 115 13.26 11.73 1.95
CA ALA A 115 13.96 12.24 3.13
C ALA A 115 13.87 11.30 4.35
N GLY A 116 12.90 10.40 4.40
CA GLY A 116 12.74 9.38 5.44
C GLY A 116 13.36 8.03 5.11
N LEU A 117 13.90 7.84 3.90
CA LEU A 117 14.57 6.60 3.49
C LEU A 117 16.08 6.75 3.67
N GLU A 118 16.74 5.72 4.17
CA GLU A 118 18.19 5.68 4.19
C GLU A 118 18.74 5.59 2.76
N PRO A 119 19.68 6.45 2.37
CA PRO A 119 20.33 6.34 1.07
C PRO A 119 21.10 5.00 0.99
N ALA A 120 21.07 4.38 -0.18
CA ALA A 120 21.90 3.21 -0.44
C ALA A 120 23.37 3.53 -0.15
N ALA A 121 24.12 2.59 0.43
CA ALA A 121 25.53 2.74 0.65
C ALA A 121 26.24 3.07 -0.67
N GLU A 122 27.21 3.96 -0.66
CA GLU A 122 27.94 4.41 -1.87
C GLU A 122 28.43 3.23 -2.71
N GLN A 123 28.95 2.17 -2.05
CA GLN A 123 29.43 0.97 -2.71
C GLN A 123 28.32 0.22 -3.47
N ASP A 124 27.12 0.20 -2.94
CA ASP A 124 25.96 -0.42 -3.59
C ASP A 124 25.46 0.42 -4.78
N ALA A 125 25.47 1.74 -4.65
CA ALA A 125 25.16 2.65 -5.75
C ALA A 125 26.16 2.50 -6.91
N VAL A 126 27.44 2.43 -6.61
CA VAL A 126 28.50 2.19 -7.62
C VAL A 126 28.33 0.83 -8.29
N ARG A 127 28.01 -0.22 -7.54
CA ARG A 127 27.80 -1.57 -8.07
C ARG A 127 26.58 -1.62 -8.99
N LEU A 128 25.47 -0.98 -8.59
CA LEU A 128 24.24 -0.94 -9.38
C LEU A 128 24.44 -0.18 -10.70
N LEU A 129 25.13 0.96 -10.65
CA LEU A 129 25.43 1.74 -11.86
C LEU A 129 26.49 1.07 -12.75
N GLY A 130 27.47 0.41 -12.17
CA GLY A 130 28.50 -0.34 -12.89
C GLY A 130 27.97 -1.63 -13.55
N ALA A 131 26.88 -2.20 -13.04
CA ALA A 131 26.20 -3.35 -13.61
C ALA A 131 25.16 -2.97 -14.70
N ALA A 132 24.74 -1.71 -14.74
CA ALA A 132 23.87 -1.20 -15.79
C ALA A 132 24.63 -1.14 -17.11
N ARG A 133 24.38 -2.10 -17.99
CA ARG A 133 24.91 -2.06 -19.37
C ARG A 133 24.21 -0.93 -20.14
N PRO A 134 24.95 -0.22 -21.05
CA PRO A 134 24.36 0.74 -21.97
C PRO A 134 23.37 0.08 -22.93
#